data_42dd937425e9b12d31fde1eb026c0b0c
#
_entry.id   42dd937425e9b12d31fde1eb026c0b0c
#
_cell.length_a   1.000
_cell.length_b   1.000
_cell.length_c   1.000
_cell.angle_alpha   90.00
_cell.angle_beta   90.00
_cell.angle_gamma   90.00
#
_symmetry.space_group_name_H-M   'P 1'
#
loop_
_entity.id
_entity.type
_entity.pdbx_description
1 polymer ?
#
loop_
_entity_poly.entity_id
_entity_poly.type
_entity_poly.pdbx_seq_one_letter_code
_entity_poly.pdbx_strand_id
1 'polypeptide(L)'
;MLQIIRFQRTGRFVGQNKCVPLKDEEIYEAISEILPKLGTETSSTVLGAGSDDLESGKNYLQILVKEGWMLPTWPREYGGRDSTPEEASQISRTLGLFEGADLYPYGVGLSLVGPVLMELGTDDQMDRWLLPIANGSEIWCQMFSEPEAGSDLANVAMTAQKDGEEWTLNGSKFWTSRGAYSKWGMCLARTDPETTKHSGLTMFAIDMDSKGIEVRTIEQMNGDKHFSEVFVSDVTVEDRNRIGQLGDGWKIAVKTLALERSSLGGRSFGGGDQSNGIPSWLEDWRAKGYLDNPISRQKAMKAFMLHRVNQLTISRAAAAGNSSGPAGSGAKLRSVLAFKFRAYLSKELFGAEGMLINDHEHIEFLTGPSMSIRGGTDEVQRNILCERVLGLPTEHRVDKEGTYRELLKGK
;
A
#
# COMPACT_ATOMS: atom_id res chain seq x y z
N MET A 1 -14.32 -20.21 10.54
CA MET A 1 -14.40 -19.95 11.97
C MET A 1 -13.06 -19.33 12.38
N LEU A 2 -12.83 -18.06 12.03
CA LEU A 2 -11.65 -17.29 12.41
C LEU A 2 -11.93 -16.71 13.77
N GLN A 3 -11.29 -17.26 14.80
CA GLN A 3 -11.25 -16.67 16.12
C GLN A 3 -10.62 -15.29 16.02
N ILE A 4 -11.40 -14.28 16.39
CA ILE A 4 -10.91 -12.97 16.77
C ILE A 4 -9.99 -13.23 17.98
N ILE A 5 -8.69 -13.22 17.75
CA ILE A 5 -7.70 -13.24 18.84
C ILE A 5 -7.81 -11.88 19.52
N ARG A 6 -8.59 -11.82 20.58
CA ARG A 6 -8.62 -10.68 21.50
C ARG A 6 -7.22 -10.55 22.08
N PHE A 7 -6.60 -9.41 21.87
CA PHE A 7 -5.45 -8.99 22.65
C PHE A 7 -5.81 -8.89 24.13
N GLN A 8 -5.51 -9.95 24.88
CA GLN A 8 -5.34 -9.88 26.34
C GLN A 8 -3.84 -9.80 26.61
N ARG A 9 -3.26 -8.61 26.53
CA ARG A 9 -1.86 -8.40 26.95
C ARG A 9 -1.64 -7.22 27.89
N THR A 10 -2.64 -6.46 28.23
CA THR A 10 -2.53 -5.47 29.32
C THR A 10 -3.77 -5.54 30.18
N GLY A 11 -3.58 -5.67 31.51
CA GLY A 11 -4.64 -5.72 32.51
C GLY A 11 -5.39 -4.39 32.69
N ARG A 12 -5.61 -3.62 31.65
CA ARG A 12 -6.54 -2.49 31.64
C ARG A 12 -7.89 -2.99 31.18
N PHE A 13 -8.80 -3.12 32.12
CA PHE A 13 -10.23 -3.26 31.86
C PHE A 13 -10.71 -2.03 31.10
N VAL A 14 -10.79 -2.11 29.80
CA VAL A 14 -11.59 -1.19 29.00
C VAL A 14 -13.04 -1.64 29.21
N GLY A 15 -13.81 -0.80 29.89
CA GLY A 15 -15.23 -1.06 30.11
C GLY A 15 -15.92 -1.33 28.77
N GLN A 16 -16.68 -2.43 28.71
CA GLN A 16 -17.55 -2.77 27.58
C GLN A 16 -18.72 -1.78 27.51
N ASN A 17 -18.47 -0.55 27.08
CA ASN A 17 -19.52 0.24 26.47
C ASN A 17 -19.67 -0.31 25.04
N LYS A 18 -20.64 -1.18 24.83
CA LYS A 18 -21.13 -1.52 23.49
C LYS A 18 -21.59 -0.20 22.88
N CYS A 19 -20.76 0.41 22.03
CA CYS A 19 -21.24 1.48 21.15
C CYS A 19 -22.40 0.91 20.35
N VAL A 20 -23.54 1.59 20.41
CA VAL A 20 -24.66 1.32 19.49
C VAL A 20 -24.14 1.63 18.09
N PRO A 21 -24.28 0.72 17.11
CA PRO A 21 -23.87 1.00 15.75
C PRO A 21 -24.54 2.27 15.24
N LEU A 22 -23.78 3.18 14.66
CA LEU A 22 -24.31 4.39 14.05
C LEU A 22 -25.13 4.03 12.80
N LYS A 23 -26.22 4.75 12.58
CA LYS A 23 -26.98 4.63 11.32
C LYS A 23 -26.29 5.39 10.20
N ASP A 24 -26.54 4.99 8.96
CA ASP A 24 -25.96 5.65 7.77
C ASP A 24 -26.25 7.15 7.75
N GLU A 25 -27.46 7.56 8.19
CA GLU A 25 -27.87 8.96 8.29
C GLU A 25 -27.04 9.75 9.32
N GLU A 26 -26.78 9.16 10.50
CA GLU A 26 -25.99 9.78 11.57
C GLU A 26 -24.52 9.95 11.15
N ILE A 27 -23.95 8.96 10.43
CA ILE A 27 -22.61 9.04 9.85
C ILE A 27 -22.57 10.14 8.80
N TYR A 28 -23.56 10.20 7.92
CA TYR A 28 -23.64 11.21 6.86
C TYR A 28 -23.73 12.63 7.44
N GLU A 29 -24.60 12.86 8.41
CA GLU A 29 -24.76 14.14 9.08
C GLU A 29 -23.44 14.59 9.71
N ALA A 30 -22.81 13.74 10.52
CA ALA A 30 -21.55 14.06 11.19
C ALA A 30 -20.42 14.38 10.21
N ILE A 31 -20.29 13.64 9.09
CA ILE A 31 -19.26 13.92 8.09
C ILE A 31 -19.58 15.18 7.30
N SER A 32 -20.87 15.46 7.02
CA SER A 32 -21.30 16.66 6.29
C SER A 32 -21.03 17.98 7.03
N GLU A 33 -20.86 17.92 8.34
CA GLU A 33 -20.48 19.09 9.15
C GLU A 33 -18.98 19.45 9.02
N ILE A 34 -18.14 18.50 8.62
CA ILE A 34 -16.69 18.66 8.60
C ILE A 34 -16.08 18.62 7.20
N LEU A 35 -16.77 18.05 6.22
CA LEU A 35 -16.28 17.94 4.85
C LEU A 35 -17.29 18.51 3.84
N PRO A 36 -16.82 19.22 2.79
CA PRO A 36 -17.66 19.62 1.69
C PRO A 36 -18.12 18.40 0.88
N LYS A 37 -19.34 18.48 0.31
CA LYS A 37 -19.83 17.45 -0.60
C LYS A 37 -18.97 17.39 -1.86
N LEU A 38 -18.80 16.18 -2.39
CA LEU A 38 -18.09 15.97 -3.64
C LEU A 38 -18.77 16.79 -4.75
N GLY A 39 -17.97 17.64 -5.41
CA GLY A 39 -18.41 18.39 -6.58
C GLY A 39 -18.61 17.46 -7.78
N THR A 40 -19.21 18.02 -8.85
CA THR A 40 -19.39 17.28 -10.13
C THR A 40 -18.08 17.07 -10.90
N GLU A 41 -17.04 17.83 -10.57
CA GLU A 41 -15.70 17.68 -11.16
C GLU A 41 -14.85 16.76 -10.28
N THR A 42 -14.72 15.51 -10.68
CA THR A 42 -13.82 14.56 -10.02
C THR A 42 -12.43 14.64 -10.62
N SER A 43 -11.45 15.14 -9.86
CA SER A 43 -10.05 14.97 -10.22
C SER A 43 -9.66 13.51 -9.95
N SER A 44 -9.44 12.73 -11.01
CA SER A 44 -8.88 11.39 -10.85
C SER A 44 -7.35 11.47 -10.81
N THR A 45 -6.73 11.07 -9.73
CA THR A 45 -5.27 10.92 -9.66
C THR A 45 -4.86 9.53 -10.09
N VAL A 46 -3.85 9.41 -10.94
CA VAL A 46 -3.21 8.11 -11.24
C VAL A 46 -2.39 7.70 -10.03
N LEU A 47 -2.52 6.46 -9.59
CA LEU A 47 -1.74 5.95 -8.46
C LEU A 47 -0.24 6.11 -8.76
N GLY A 48 0.44 6.87 -7.94
CA GLY A 48 1.87 7.16 -8.07
C GLY A 48 2.21 8.32 -9.01
N ALA A 49 1.22 9.05 -9.49
CA ALA A 49 1.35 10.33 -10.19
C ALA A 49 0.51 11.40 -9.50
N GLY A 50 0.40 11.33 -8.19
CA GLY A 50 -0.35 12.28 -7.39
C GLY A 50 0.40 13.58 -7.16
N SER A 51 -0.33 14.61 -6.77
CA SER A 51 0.27 15.82 -6.24
C SER A 51 1.01 15.50 -4.93
N ASP A 52 2.10 16.19 -4.68
CA ASP A 52 2.80 16.14 -3.40
C ASP A 52 2.26 17.22 -2.43
N ASP A 53 0.95 17.44 -2.47
CA ASP A 53 0.28 18.37 -1.56
C ASP A 53 0.15 17.74 -0.16
N LEU A 54 1.28 17.75 0.54
CA LEU A 54 1.38 17.21 1.89
C LEU A 54 0.50 17.98 2.87
N GLU A 55 0.35 19.29 2.68
CA GLU A 55 -0.38 20.13 3.63
C GLU A 55 -1.89 19.83 3.57
N SER A 56 -2.47 19.73 2.37
CA SER A 56 -3.87 19.36 2.19
C SER A 56 -4.17 17.96 2.75
N GLY A 57 -3.31 16.99 2.45
CA GLY A 57 -3.44 15.63 2.98
C GLY A 57 -3.38 15.57 4.51
N LYS A 58 -2.44 16.31 5.11
CA LYS A 58 -2.29 16.41 6.57
C LYS A 58 -3.51 17.05 7.22
N ASN A 59 -3.98 18.17 6.70
CA ASN A 59 -5.15 18.87 7.22
C ASN A 59 -6.39 17.97 7.17
N TYR A 60 -6.58 17.26 6.06
CA TYR A 60 -7.68 16.30 5.90
C TYR A 60 -7.60 15.18 6.94
N LEU A 61 -6.40 14.59 7.16
CA LEU A 61 -6.20 13.57 8.17
C LEU A 61 -6.50 14.09 9.58
N GLN A 62 -6.01 15.29 9.92
CA GLN A 62 -6.22 15.89 11.25
C GLN A 62 -7.71 16.11 11.56
N ILE A 63 -8.48 16.55 10.57
CA ILE A 63 -9.94 16.73 10.71
C ILE A 63 -10.60 15.37 10.99
N LEU A 64 -10.32 14.37 10.19
CA LEU A 64 -11.01 13.07 10.28
C LEU A 64 -10.56 12.23 11.49
N VAL A 65 -9.28 12.31 11.87
CA VAL A 65 -8.72 11.55 13.00
C VAL A 65 -9.24 12.09 14.34
N LYS A 66 -9.54 13.38 14.44
CA LYS A 66 -10.11 13.99 15.65
C LYS A 66 -11.39 13.28 16.11
N GLU A 67 -12.22 12.85 15.17
CA GLU A 67 -13.47 12.14 15.42
C GLU A 67 -13.39 10.63 15.08
N GLY A 68 -12.21 10.15 14.68
CA GLY A 68 -11.95 8.75 14.37
C GLY A 68 -12.53 8.27 13.03
N TRP A 69 -12.90 9.17 12.12
CA TRP A 69 -13.54 8.79 10.85
C TRP A 69 -12.58 8.18 9.83
N MET A 70 -11.27 8.55 9.87
CA MET A 70 -10.29 8.08 8.89
C MET A 70 -9.91 6.62 9.09
N LEU A 71 -9.73 6.20 10.34
CA LEU A 71 -9.23 4.90 10.74
C LEU A 71 -10.21 4.21 11.72
N PRO A 72 -11.46 3.98 11.32
CA PRO A 72 -12.53 3.64 12.25
C PRO A 72 -12.27 2.32 13.02
N THR A 73 -11.52 1.38 12.47
CA THR A 73 -11.18 0.12 13.14
C THR A 73 -10.01 0.24 14.11
N TRP A 74 -9.27 1.36 14.11
CA TRP A 74 -8.18 1.56 15.07
C TRP A 74 -8.70 1.88 16.46
N PRO A 75 -7.87 1.65 17.51
CA PRO A 75 -8.20 2.07 18.86
C PRO A 75 -8.43 3.59 18.95
N ARG A 76 -9.37 4.01 19.81
CA ARG A 76 -9.68 5.43 20.01
C ARG A 76 -8.48 6.25 20.46
N GLU A 77 -7.64 5.67 21.31
CA GLU A 77 -6.42 6.30 21.82
C GLU A 77 -5.42 6.65 20.72
N TYR A 78 -5.51 5.98 19.56
CA TYR A 78 -4.68 6.24 18.38
C TYR A 78 -5.45 6.88 17.22
N GLY A 79 -6.57 7.53 17.50
CA GLY A 79 -7.33 8.29 16.50
C GLY A 79 -8.33 7.48 15.69
N GLY A 80 -8.69 6.27 16.16
CA GLY A 80 -9.76 5.45 15.61
C GLY A 80 -11.06 5.57 16.38
N ARG A 81 -11.97 4.57 16.20
CA ARG A 81 -13.28 4.50 16.84
C ARG A 81 -13.59 3.15 17.48
N ASP A 82 -12.71 2.17 17.40
CA ASP A 82 -12.96 0.77 17.76
C ASP A 82 -14.14 0.16 16.98
N SER A 83 -14.40 0.65 15.79
CA SER A 83 -15.53 0.23 14.96
C SER A 83 -15.38 -1.20 14.46
N THR A 84 -16.53 -1.86 14.26
CA THR A 84 -16.58 -3.13 13.56
C THR A 84 -16.20 -2.97 12.09
N PRO A 85 -15.81 -4.06 11.38
CA PRO A 85 -15.55 -4.01 9.94
C PRO A 85 -16.78 -3.52 9.13
N GLU A 86 -17.99 -3.83 9.58
CA GLU A 86 -19.24 -3.42 8.96
C GLU A 86 -19.43 -1.90 9.06
N GLU A 87 -19.26 -1.34 10.27
CA GLU A 87 -19.30 0.10 10.51
C GLU A 87 -18.19 0.84 9.74
N ALA A 88 -16.98 0.30 9.73
CA ALA A 88 -15.87 0.86 8.97
C ALA A 88 -16.18 0.91 7.47
N SER A 89 -16.86 -0.12 6.95
CA SER A 89 -17.33 -0.15 5.56
C SER A 89 -18.41 0.91 5.28
N GLN A 90 -19.33 1.15 6.21
CA GLN A 90 -20.34 2.21 6.11
C GLN A 90 -19.67 3.58 6.10
N ILE A 91 -18.78 3.85 7.06
CA ILE A 91 -18.02 5.10 7.14
C ILE A 91 -17.23 5.35 5.85
N SER A 92 -16.54 4.34 5.34
CA SER A 92 -15.77 4.46 4.09
C SER A 92 -16.64 4.79 2.88
N ARG A 93 -17.83 4.19 2.78
CA ARG A 93 -18.79 4.53 1.70
C ARG A 93 -19.30 5.97 1.83
N THR A 94 -19.61 6.39 3.04
CA THR A 94 -20.08 7.75 3.30
C THR A 94 -19.00 8.78 3.00
N LEU A 95 -17.74 8.55 3.44
CA LEU A 95 -16.61 9.43 3.11
C LEU A 95 -16.43 9.60 1.59
N GLY A 96 -16.71 8.56 0.81
CA GLY A 96 -16.66 8.64 -0.66
C GLY A 96 -17.66 9.58 -1.32
N LEU A 97 -18.64 10.14 -0.56
CA LEU A 97 -19.61 11.14 -1.02
C LEU A 97 -19.13 12.58 -0.80
N PHE A 98 -17.98 12.77 -0.18
CA PHE A 98 -17.39 14.06 0.18
C PHE A 98 -16.05 14.28 -0.50
N GLU A 99 -15.62 15.53 -0.58
CA GLU A 99 -14.31 15.86 -1.11
C GLU A 99 -13.21 15.28 -0.23
N GLY A 100 -12.22 14.67 -0.85
CA GLY A 100 -11.07 14.06 -0.20
C GLY A 100 -9.77 14.72 -0.63
N ALA A 101 -8.71 14.52 0.16
CA ALA A 101 -7.36 14.88 -0.21
C ALA A 101 -6.58 13.68 -0.78
N ASP A 102 -5.49 13.95 -1.50
CA ASP A 102 -4.55 12.91 -1.89
C ASP A 102 -3.79 12.39 -0.66
N LEU A 103 -4.12 11.17 -0.24
CA LEU A 103 -3.48 10.49 0.88
C LEU A 103 -2.37 9.52 0.46
N TYR A 104 -1.98 9.53 -0.81
CA TYR A 104 -0.90 8.66 -1.28
C TYR A 104 0.40 8.84 -0.48
N PRO A 105 0.85 10.06 -0.10
CA PRO A 105 2.03 10.26 0.73
C PRO A 105 1.97 9.55 2.09
N TYR A 106 0.79 9.42 2.67
CA TYR A 106 0.55 8.86 4.00
C TYR A 106 0.25 7.34 3.97
N GLY A 107 0.06 6.79 2.77
CA GLY A 107 -0.44 5.43 2.58
C GLY A 107 0.42 4.35 3.22
N VAL A 108 1.75 4.49 3.24
CA VAL A 108 2.66 3.53 3.89
C VAL A 108 2.42 3.49 5.40
N GLY A 109 2.36 4.65 6.06
CA GLY A 109 2.06 4.75 7.48
C GLY A 109 0.69 4.16 7.82
N LEU A 110 -0.35 4.66 7.16
CA LEU A 110 -1.75 4.33 7.45
C LEU A 110 -2.12 2.87 7.15
N SER A 111 -1.63 2.33 6.02
CA SER A 111 -2.09 1.03 5.51
C SER A 111 -1.12 -0.11 5.75
N LEU A 112 0.15 0.15 6.05
CA LEU A 112 1.18 -0.86 6.21
C LEU A 112 1.79 -0.84 7.61
N VAL A 113 2.41 0.28 8.00
CA VAL A 113 3.16 0.39 9.26
C VAL A 113 2.23 0.35 10.47
N GLY A 114 1.17 1.13 10.50
CA GLY A 114 0.23 1.17 11.61
C GLY A 114 -0.37 -0.20 11.94
N PRO A 115 -0.94 -0.93 10.97
CA PRO A 115 -1.42 -2.30 11.20
C PRO A 115 -0.34 -3.28 11.67
N VAL A 116 0.91 -3.14 11.21
CA VAL A 116 2.03 -3.95 11.67
C VAL A 116 2.39 -3.64 13.11
N LEU A 117 2.45 -2.36 13.49
CA LEU A 117 2.74 -1.92 14.85
C LEU A 117 1.66 -2.39 15.83
N MET A 118 0.39 -2.28 15.47
CA MET A 118 -0.73 -2.77 16.33
C MET A 118 -0.69 -4.28 16.57
N GLU A 119 -0.09 -5.06 15.70
CA GLU A 119 -0.01 -6.52 15.87
C GLU A 119 1.31 -6.99 16.48
N LEU A 120 2.42 -6.35 16.14
CA LEU A 120 3.78 -6.84 16.41
C LEU A 120 4.67 -5.81 17.13
N GLY A 121 4.24 -4.57 17.26
CA GLY A 121 4.93 -3.51 17.99
C GLY A 121 4.81 -3.70 19.51
N THR A 122 5.68 -3.00 20.25
CA THR A 122 5.56 -2.83 21.70
C THR A 122 4.57 -1.70 22.03
N ASP A 123 4.09 -1.63 23.27
CA ASP A 123 3.22 -0.53 23.72
C ASP A 123 3.91 0.82 23.53
N ASP A 124 5.22 0.93 23.87
CA ASP A 124 6.00 2.16 23.64
C ASP A 124 6.09 2.56 22.16
N GLN A 125 6.20 1.59 21.26
CA GLN A 125 6.20 1.83 19.81
C GLN A 125 4.83 2.27 19.32
N MET A 126 3.76 1.67 19.81
CA MET A 126 2.39 2.08 19.47
C MET A 126 2.12 3.51 19.95
N ASP A 127 2.43 3.82 21.21
CA ASP A 127 2.26 5.15 21.78
C ASP A 127 3.09 6.22 21.07
N ARG A 128 4.31 5.86 20.63
CA ARG A 128 5.21 6.80 19.93
C ARG A 128 4.75 7.10 18.51
N TRP A 129 4.24 6.11 17.76
CA TRP A 129 4.10 6.25 16.32
C TRP A 129 2.67 6.23 15.78
N LEU A 130 1.70 5.57 16.45
CA LEU A 130 0.38 5.39 15.84
C LEU A 130 -0.38 6.69 15.66
N LEU A 131 -0.42 7.56 16.66
CA LEU A 131 -1.11 8.86 16.53
C LEU A 131 -0.44 9.80 15.52
N PRO A 132 0.91 9.96 15.47
CA PRO A 132 1.59 10.69 14.42
C PRO A 132 1.35 10.15 13.01
N ILE A 133 1.25 8.82 12.84
CA ILE A 133 0.85 8.19 11.57
C ILE A 133 -0.59 8.58 11.22
N ALA A 134 -1.52 8.40 12.16
CA ALA A 134 -2.94 8.62 11.93
C ALA A 134 -3.25 10.06 11.50
N ASN A 135 -2.65 11.05 12.17
CA ASN A 135 -2.89 12.48 11.91
C ASN A 135 -1.98 13.10 10.84
N GLY A 136 -1.11 12.30 10.22
CA GLY A 136 -0.22 12.74 9.15
C GLY A 136 0.91 13.67 9.59
N SER A 137 1.22 13.76 10.89
CA SER A 137 2.35 14.58 11.36
C SER A 137 3.71 13.94 11.07
N GLU A 138 3.77 12.62 10.90
CA GLU A 138 4.98 11.89 10.52
C GLU A 138 4.67 10.92 9.37
N ILE A 139 5.34 11.12 8.25
CA ILE A 139 5.24 10.29 7.06
C ILE A 139 6.23 9.13 7.18
N TRP A 140 5.81 7.95 6.72
CA TRP A 140 6.62 6.75 6.68
C TRP A 140 6.86 6.28 5.25
N CYS A 141 8.06 5.76 4.99
CA CYS A 141 8.38 5.04 3.77
C CYS A 141 8.70 3.56 4.05
N GLN A 142 8.65 2.75 2.99
CA GLN A 142 8.96 1.33 3.02
C GLN A 142 10.33 1.10 2.38
N MET A 143 11.31 0.66 3.18
CA MET A 143 12.69 0.45 2.80
C MET A 143 12.99 -1.06 2.69
N PHE A 144 12.42 -1.72 1.68
CA PHE A 144 12.54 -3.16 1.50
C PHE A 144 13.50 -3.51 0.36
N SER A 145 13.11 -3.17 -0.87
CA SER A 145 13.85 -3.54 -2.08
C SER A 145 15.25 -2.94 -2.12
N GLU A 146 16.18 -3.70 -2.73
CA GLU A 146 17.54 -3.27 -3.04
C GLU A 146 17.81 -3.47 -4.53
N PRO A 147 18.87 -2.91 -5.12
CA PRO A 147 19.20 -3.12 -6.52
C PRO A 147 19.22 -4.60 -6.92
N GLU A 148 19.73 -5.49 -6.05
CA GLU A 148 19.85 -6.94 -6.29
C GLU A 148 18.74 -7.76 -5.60
N ALA A 149 17.82 -7.14 -4.86
CA ALA A 149 16.78 -7.81 -4.09
C ALA A 149 15.40 -7.17 -4.29
N GLY A 150 14.75 -7.50 -5.39
CA GLY A 150 13.38 -7.10 -5.71
C GLY A 150 12.38 -8.25 -5.50
N SER A 151 12.14 -9.08 -6.53
CA SER A 151 11.26 -10.27 -6.42
C SER A 151 11.79 -11.31 -5.43
N ASP A 152 13.10 -11.49 -5.36
CA ASP A 152 13.78 -12.26 -4.31
C ASP A 152 14.14 -11.36 -3.13
N LEU A 153 13.12 -10.83 -2.46
CA LEU A 153 13.30 -9.90 -1.33
C LEU A 153 14.09 -10.53 -0.18
N ALA A 154 14.04 -11.84 0.01
CA ALA A 154 14.83 -12.51 1.04
C ALA A 154 16.34 -12.41 0.81
N ASN A 155 16.78 -11.99 -0.39
CA ASN A 155 18.18 -11.77 -0.73
C ASN A 155 18.73 -10.39 -0.30
N VAL A 156 18.00 -9.64 0.52
CA VAL A 156 18.45 -8.36 1.10
C VAL A 156 19.84 -8.49 1.68
N ALA A 157 20.74 -7.59 1.26
CA ALA A 157 22.14 -7.55 1.63
C ALA A 157 22.50 -6.43 2.64
N MET A 158 21.62 -5.42 2.80
CA MET A 158 21.79 -4.37 3.78
C MET A 158 22.03 -4.98 5.15
N THR A 159 23.13 -4.61 5.83
CA THR A 159 23.53 -5.17 7.11
C THR A 159 23.03 -4.35 8.28
N ALA A 160 22.79 -5.01 9.40
CA ALA A 160 22.60 -4.40 10.70
C ALA A 160 23.45 -5.16 11.72
N GLN A 161 24.43 -4.48 12.29
CA GLN A 161 25.37 -5.05 13.26
C GLN A 161 25.08 -4.49 14.64
N LYS A 162 24.91 -5.37 15.63
CA LYS A 162 24.59 -4.98 17.01
C LYS A 162 25.82 -4.56 17.76
N ASP A 163 25.72 -3.43 18.48
CA ASP A 163 26.70 -2.97 19.46
C ASP A 163 25.95 -2.46 20.71
N GLY A 164 25.98 -3.24 21.78
CA GLY A 164 25.22 -2.95 23.00
C GLY A 164 23.71 -2.87 22.76
N GLU A 165 23.10 -1.73 23.04
CA GLU A 165 21.68 -1.44 22.80
C GLU A 165 21.43 -0.71 21.47
N GLU A 166 22.41 -0.67 20.60
CA GLU A 166 22.35 0.01 19.30
C GLU A 166 22.68 -0.95 18.17
N TRP A 167 22.29 -0.55 16.96
CA TRP A 167 22.58 -1.22 15.70
C TRP A 167 23.19 -0.26 14.72
N THR A 168 24.26 -0.66 14.05
CA THR A 168 24.84 0.09 12.93
C THR A 168 24.36 -0.52 11.62
N LEU A 169 23.67 0.28 10.80
CA LEU A 169 23.12 -0.13 9.53
C LEU A 169 23.95 0.40 8.37
N ASN A 170 24.18 -0.47 7.37
CA ASN A 170 24.93 -0.14 6.14
C ASN A 170 24.29 -0.81 4.92
N GLY A 171 24.12 -0.05 3.82
CA GLY A 171 23.59 -0.56 2.55
C GLY A 171 22.83 0.49 1.76
N SER A 172 22.02 0.05 0.81
CA SER A 172 21.14 0.93 0.05
C SER A 172 19.78 0.29 -0.18
N LYS A 173 18.75 1.12 -0.30
CA LYS A 173 17.39 0.73 -0.64
C LYS A 173 16.94 1.41 -1.92
N PHE A 174 16.15 0.70 -2.71
CA PHE A 174 15.72 1.15 -4.03
C PHE A 174 14.19 1.11 -4.14
N TRP A 175 13.60 1.96 -4.96
CA TRP A 175 12.15 2.09 -5.11
C TRP A 175 11.43 2.47 -3.81
N THR A 176 12.09 3.24 -2.94
CA THR A 176 11.50 3.73 -1.70
C THR A 176 10.47 4.81 -2.00
N SER A 177 9.18 4.44 -1.93
CA SER A 177 8.09 5.39 -2.16
C SER A 177 8.12 6.52 -1.14
N ARG A 178 8.15 7.78 -1.62
CA ARG A 178 8.11 8.99 -0.77
C ARG A 178 9.27 9.15 0.21
N GLY A 179 10.41 8.48 -0.03
CA GLY A 179 11.58 8.57 0.82
C GLY A 179 12.04 10.01 1.09
N ALA A 180 11.88 10.91 0.11
CA ALA A 180 12.29 12.32 0.22
C ALA A 180 11.48 13.15 1.24
N TYR A 181 10.29 12.72 1.64
CA TYR A 181 9.44 13.45 2.61
C TYR A 181 9.24 12.69 3.91
N SER A 182 9.68 11.45 3.97
CA SER A 182 9.40 10.60 5.12
C SER A 182 10.26 10.95 6.30
N LYS A 183 9.64 11.01 7.48
CA LYS A 183 10.35 11.11 8.75
C LYS A 183 10.90 9.75 9.17
N TRP A 184 10.18 8.67 8.89
CA TRP A 184 10.54 7.31 9.29
C TRP A 184 10.57 6.36 8.11
N GLY A 185 11.53 5.43 8.14
CA GLY A 185 11.62 4.31 7.22
C GLY A 185 11.40 2.97 7.92
N MET A 186 10.45 2.15 7.45
CA MET A 186 10.34 0.75 7.87
C MET A 186 11.34 -0.07 7.06
N CYS A 187 12.48 -0.41 7.66
CA CYS A 187 13.65 -0.94 7.00
C CYS A 187 13.88 -2.42 7.31
N LEU A 188 13.97 -3.23 6.26
CA LEU A 188 14.37 -4.63 6.34
C LEU A 188 15.87 -4.76 6.17
N ALA A 189 16.57 -5.33 7.17
CA ALA A 189 18.02 -5.49 7.14
C ALA A 189 18.43 -6.90 7.60
N ARG A 190 19.63 -7.33 7.19
CA ARG A 190 20.23 -8.60 7.58
C ARG A 190 21.02 -8.45 8.86
N THR A 191 20.57 -9.15 9.89
CA THR A 191 21.23 -9.19 11.21
C THR A 191 22.08 -10.45 11.40
N ASP A 192 21.77 -11.53 10.67
CA ASP A 192 22.52 -12.78 10.77
C ASP A 192 22.70 -13.45 9.39
N PRO A 193 23.90 -13.42 8.82
CA PRO A 193 24.20 -14.09 7.56
C PRO A 193 24.49 -15.60 7.71
N GLU A 194 24.63 -16.11 8.93
CA GLU A 194 24.97 -17.53 9.20
C GLU A 194 23.70 -18.40 9.30
N THR A 195 22.53 -17.83 9.19
CA THR A 195 21.25 -18.56 9.10
C THR A 195 20.73 -18.58 7.66
N THR A 196 19.59 -19.24 7.45
CA THR A 196 18.92 -19.23 6.14
C THR A 196 18.56 -17.80 5.73
N LYS A 197 18.49 -17.53 4.43
CA LYS A 197 18.25 -16.17 3.93
C LYS A 197 16.99 -15.50 4.50
N HIS A 198 15.98 -16.27 4.89
CA HIS A 198 14.75 -15.74 5.47
C HIS A 198 14.85 -15.45 6.97
N SER A 199 15.57 -16.31 7.71
CA SER A 199 15.65 -16.24 9.18
C SER A 199 16.60 -15.17 9.69
N GLY A 200 17.57 -14.75 8.88
CA GLY A 200 18.59 -13.76 9.25
C GLY A 200 18.16 -12.30 9.06
N LEU A 201 16.86 -12.04 8.88
CA LEU A 201 16.34 -10.70 8.59
C LEU A 201 15.62 -10.11 9.82
N THR A 202 15.80 -8.81 10.04
CA THR A 202 15.14 -8.05 11.13
C THR A 202 14.57 -6.75 10.57
N MET A 203 13.51 -6.25 11.20
CA MET A 203 12.84 -5.03 10.79
C MET A 203 13.15 -3.89 11.77
N PHE A 204 13.48 -2.72 11.24
CA PHE A 204 13.81 -1.53 12.01
C PHE A 204 12.99 -0.32 11.56
N ALA A 205 12.64 0.55 12.52
CA ALA A 205 12.22 1.92 12.25
C ALA A 205 13.47 2.81 12.24
N ILE A 206 13.73 3.45 11.11
CA ILE A 206 14.89 4.34 10.92
C ILE A 206 14.40 5.77 10.80
N ASP A 207 15.00 6.67 11.57
CA ASP A 207 14.80 8.12 11.40
C ASP A 207 15.51 8.59 10.12
N MET A 208 14.74 9.05 9.14
CA MET A 208 15.27 9.45 7.83
C MET A 208 16.12 10.73 7.86
N ASP A 209 16.08 11.49 8.96
CA ASP A 209 16.95 12.64 9.19
C ASP A 209 18.29 12.25 9.84
N SER A 210 18.53 10.95 10.09
CA SER A 210 19.77 10.49 10.73
C SER A 210 20.99 10.81 9.87
N LYS A 211 22.09 11.17 10.55
CA LYS A 211 23.38 11.32 9.90
C LYS A 211 23.77 10.00 9.22
N GLY A 212 24.19 10.08 7.96
CA GLY A 212 24.54 8.90 7.17
C GLY A 212 23.43 8.41 6.25
N ILE A 213 22.25 9.05 6.28
CA ILE A 213 21.19 8.81 5.27
C ILE A 213 21.31 9.85 4.16
N GLU A 214 21.36 9.37 2.92
CA GLU A 214 21.25 10.18 1.71
C GLU A 214 20.10 9.66 0.87
N VAL A 215 19.17 10.57 0.49
CA VAL A 215 17.99 10.23 -0.31
C VAL A 215 18.13 10.88 -1.70
N ARG A 216 18.08 10.06 -2.74
CA ARG A 216 18.10 10.51 -4.14
C ARG A 216 16.79 10.16 -4.82
N THR A 217 16.09 11.14 -5.35
CA THR A 217 14.84 10.92 -6.09
C THR A 217 15.11 10.25 -7.44
N ILE A 218 14.23 9.35 -7.84
CA ILE A 218 14.27 8.65 -9.14
C ILE A 218 13.20 9.27 -10.04
N GLU A 219 13.63 9.83 -11.17
CA GLU A 219 12.71 10.32 -12.19
C GLU A 219 12.18 9.14 -13.00
N GLN A 220 10.88 9.00 -13.03
CA GLN A 220 10.18 7.94 -13.74
C GLN A 220 9.88 8.36 -15.18
N MET A 221 9.54 7.39 -16.03
CA MET A 221 9.22 7.62 -17.44
C MET A 221 8.05 8.59 -17.67
N ASN A 222 7.12 8.67 -16.69
CA ASN A 222 5.99 9.60 -16.70
C ASN A 222 6.33 10.99 -16.13
N GLY A 223 7.60 11.24 -15.77
CA GLY A 223 8.07 12.50 -15.17
C GLY A 223 7.91 12.60 -13.65
N ASP A 224 7.23 11.65 -13.02
CA ASP A 224 7.02 11.63 -11.57
C ASP A 224 8.32 11.26 -10.82
N LYS A 225 8.50 11.79 -9.61
CA LYS A 225 9.71 11.64 -8.76
C LYS A 225 9.40 11.10 -7.37
N HIS A 226 8.31 10.40 -7.20
CA HIS A 226 7.89 9.94 -5.87
C HIS A 226 8.68 8.72 -5.34
N PHE A 227 9.49 8.07 -6.16
CA PHE A 227 10.42 7.04 -5.69
C PHE A 227 11.80 7.60 -5.39
N SER A 228 12.49 6.95 -4.48
CA SER A 228 13.85 7.29 -4.10
C SER A 228 14.75 6.06 -4.01
N GLU A 229 16.02 6.28 -4.23
CA GLU A 229 17.11 5.46 -3.73
C GLU A 229 17.58 6.06 -2.41
N VAL A 230 17.81 5.21 -1.39
CA VAL A 230 18.23 5.63 -0.06
C VAL A 230 19.52 4.93 0.30
N PHE A 231 20.58 5.70 0.45
CA PHE A 231 21.89 5.21 0.93
C PHE A 231 21.95 5.34 2.44
N VAL A 232 22.46 4.32 3.10
CA VAL A 232 22.58 4.22 4.55
C VAL A 232 24.01 3.85 4.87
N SER A 233 24.73 4.78 5.50
CA SER A 233 26.18 4.65 5.81
C SER A 233 26.41 4.91 7.29
N ASP A 234 26.76 3.86 8.04
CA ASP A 234 27.02 3.88 9.48
C ASP A 234 25.90 4.55 10.30
N VAL A 235 24.64 4.25 9.94
CA VAL A 235 23.47 4.82 10.64
C VAL A 235 23.23 4.01 11.91
N THR A 236 23.24 4.73 13.05
CA THR A 236 22.94 4.16 14.36
C THR A 236 21.43 4.13 14.62
N VAL A 237 20.92 2.98 15.03
CA VAL A 237 19.51 2.76 15.38
C VAL A 237 19.43 2.07 16.74
N GLU A 238 18.69 2.65 17.68
CA GLU A 238 18.48 2.05 19.00
C GLU A 238 17.66 0.76 18.91
N ASP A 239 17.94 -0.24 19.77
CA ASP A 239 17.22 -1.53 19.76
C ASP A 239 15.72 -1.38 20.05
N ARG A 240 15.29 -0.32 20.74
CA ARG A 240 13.86 -0.02 20.92
C ARG A 240 13.12 0.32 19.62
N ASN A 241 13.84 0.68 18.56
CA ASN A 241 13.30 0.93 17.23
C ASN A 241 13.25 -0.34 16.36
N ARG A 242 13.64 -1.49 16.90
CA ARG A 242 13.46 -2.80 16.25
C ARG A 242 12.01 -3.23 16.37
N ILE A 243 11.35 -3.46 15.22
CA ILE A 243 9.96 -3.90 15.15
C ILE A 243 9.92 -5.43 15.20
N GLY A 244 9.21 -5.98 16.16
CA GLY A 244 9.14 -7.43 16.41
C GLY A 244 10.41 -8.00 17.07
N GLN A 245 10.56 -9.32 17.03
CA GLN A 245 11.74 -10.01 17.60
C GLN A 245 12.89 -10.04 16.60
N LEU A 246 14.12 -10.27 17.10
CA LEU A 246 15.29 -10.54 16.26
C LEU A 246 14.99 -11.74 15.34
N GLY A 247 15.22 -11.60 14.05
CA GLY A 247 14.92 -12.63 13.05
C GLY A 247 13.47 -12.62 12.53
N ASP A 248 12.56 -11.82 13.07
CA ASP A 248 11.16 -11.73 12.60
C ASP A 248 11.00 -10.89 11.31
N GLY A 249 12.08 -10.32 10.78
CA GLY A 249 12.01 -9.39 9.64
C GLY A 249 11.27 -9.96 8.43
N TRP A 250 11.51 -11.23 8.09
CA TRP A 250 10.81 -11.88 6.98
C TRP A 250 9.32 -12.05 7.23
N LYS A 251 8.94 -12.45 8.42
CA LYS A 251 7.53 -12.59 8.81
C LYS A 251 6.79 -11.25 8.73
N ILE A 252 7.42 -10.18 9.20
CA ILE A 252 6.90 -8.82 9.14
C ILE A 252 6.80 -8.34 7.68
N ALA A 253 7.85 -8.60 6.87
CA ALA A 253 7.84 -8.24 5.44
C ALA A 253 6.70 -8.94 4.68
N VAL A 254 6.49 -10.24 4.88
CA VAL A 254 5.40 -11.01 4.25
C VAL A 254 4.04 -10.44 4.64
N LYS A 255 3.85 -10.06 5.92
CA LYS A 255 2.62 -9.42 6.40
C LYS A 255 2.41 -8.06 5.75
N THR A 256 3.43 -7.21 5.73
CA THR A 256 3.38 -5.88 5.09
C THR A 256 3.03 -6.00 3.61
N LEU A 257 3.66 -6.93 2.88
CA LEU A 257 3.35 -7.19 1.47
C LEU A 257 1.94 -7.74 1.25
N ALA A 258 1.37 -8.47 2.23
CA ALA A 258 -0.02 -8.89 2.17
C ALA A 258 -1.00 -7.71 2.32
N LEU A 259 -0.71 -6.79 3.23
CA LEU A 259 -1.46 -5.53 3.39
C LEU A 259 -1.34 -4.64 2.14
N GLU A 260 -0.15 -4.53 1.56
CA GLU A 260 0.09 -3.80 0.32
C GLU A 260 -0.77 -4.34 -0.83
N ARG A 261 -0.81 -5.66 -1.04
CA ARG A 261 -1.67 -6.30 -2.06
C ARG A 261 -3.14 -6.00 -1.84
N SER A 262 -3.61 -5.99 -0.59
CA SER A 262 -5.00 -5.64 -0.25
C SER A 262 -5.31 -4.19 -0.59
N SER A 263 -4.42 -3.27 -0.24
CA SER A 263 -4.62 -1.84 -0.50
C SER A 263 -4.53 -1.53 -2.00
N LEU A 264 -3.64 -2.17 -2.74
CA LEU A 264 -3.51 -2.03 -4.19
C LEU A 264 -4.65 -2.73 -4.95
N GLY A 265 -5.08 -3.90 -4.50
CA GLY A 265 -6.19 -4.64 -5.11
C GLY A 265 -7.57 -4.08 -4.79
N GLY A 266 -7.73 -3.43 -3.63
CA GLY A 266 -8.99 -2.81 -3.19
C GLY A 266 -9.21 -1.39 -3.72
N ARG A 267 -8.13 -0.67 -4.06
CA ARG A 267 -8.24 0.61 -4.74
C ARG A 267 -8.35 0.38 -6.23
N SER A 268 -9.43 0.84 -6.84
CA SER A 268 -9.52 0.91 -8.30
C SER A 268 -8.38 1.79 -8.80
N PHE A 269 -7.44 1.21 -9.57
CA PHE A 269 -6.43 2.01 -10.25
C PHE A 269 -7.14 2.94 -11.24
N GLY A 270 -7.05 4.24 -11.00
CA GLY A 270 -7.72 5.26 -11.81
C GLY A 270 -9.04 5.72 -11.20
N GLY A 271 -8.95 6.53 -10.14
CA GLY A 271 -10.03 7.33 -9.56
C GLY A 271 -11.28 6.55 -9.15
N GLY A 272 -11.63 6.70 -7.91
CA GLY A 272 -12.69 6.08 -7.14
C GLY A 272 -14.10 5.97 -7.69
N ASP A 273 -14.30 5.52 -8.92
CA ASP A 273 -15.63 5.13 -9.36
C ASP A 273 -16.01 3.78 -8.76
N GLN A 274 -16.41 3.78 -7.50
CA GLN A 274 -17.07 2.66 -6.83
C GLN A 274 -18.54 2.53 -7.21
N SER A 275 -19.03 3.38 -8.13
CA SER A 275 -20.40 3.28 -8.62
C SER A 275 -20.59 1.95 -9.36
N ASN A 276 -21.73 1.33 -9.15
CA ASN A 276 -22.17 0.20 -9.97
C ASN A 276 -22.54 0.66 -11.41
N GLY A 277 -22.18 1.88 -11.75
CA GLY A 277 -22.53 2.58 -12.98
C GLY A 277 -21.52 2.41 -14.12
N ILE A 278 -21.66 3.25 -15.10
CA ILE A 278 -20.75 3.41 -16.24
C ILE A 278 -19.59 4.27 -15.74
N PRO A 279 -18.32 3.82 -15.88
CA PRO A 279 -17.18 4.60 -15.42
C PRO A 279 -17.01 5.87 -16.26
N SER A 280 -16.57 6.96 -15.62
CA SER A 280 -16.41 8.29 -16.23
C SER A 280 -15.58 8.26 -17.52
N TRP A 281 -14.46 7.51 -17.53
CA TRP A 281 -13.62 7.38 -18.72
C TRP A 281 -14.36 6.83 -19.95
N LEU A 282 -15.37 5.97 -19.76
CA LEU A 282 -16.17 5.43 -20.87
C LEU A 282 -17.20 6.45 -21.36
N GLU A 283 -17.76 7.24 -20.45
CA GLU A 283 -18.65 8.37 -20.80
C GLU A 283 -17.86 9.46 -21.54
N ASP A 284 -16.65 9.80 -21.08
CA ASP A 284 -15.76 10.76 -21.75
C ASP A 284 -15.40 10.31 -23.16
N TRP A 285 -15.02 9.04 -23.34
CA TRP A 285 -14.73 8.50 -24.66
C TRP A 285 -15.95 8.55 -25.60
N ARG A 286 -17.14 8.33 -25.04
CA ARG A 286 -18.40 8.47 -25.79
C ARG A 286 -18.67 9.92 -26.17
N ALA A 287 -18.54 10.83 -25.22
CA ALA A 287 -18.78 12.25 -25.45
C ALA A 287 -17.85 12.86 -26.49
N LYS A 288 -16.59 12.38 -26.53
CA LYS A 288 -15.58 12.79 -27.53
C LYS A 288 -15.75 12.10 -28.90
N GLY A 289 -16.75 11.23 -29.08
CA GLY A 289 -17.04 10.54 -30.35
C GLY A 289 -16.09 9.36 -30.67
N TYR A 290 -15.17 9.00 -29.78
CA TYR A 290 -14.23 7.88 -30.01
C TYR A 290 -14.92 6.52 -30.15
N LEU A 291 -16.17 6.41 -29.71
CA LEU A 291 -16.97 5.18 -29.75
C LEU A 291 -17.93 5.12 -30.97
N ASP A 292 -17.86 6.04 -31.91
CA ASP A 292 -18.73 6.04 -33.10
C ASP A 292 -18.37 4.87 -34.04
N ASN A 293 -17.10 4.52 -34.11
CA ASN A 293 -16.67 3.32 -34.84
C ASN A 293 -17.07 2.04 -34.11
N PRO A 294 -17.74 1.06 -34.79
CA PRO A 294 -18.15 -0.21 -34.17
C PRO A 294 -17.01 -1.03 -33.59
N ILE A 295 -15.81 -1.00 -34.18
CA ILE A 295 -14.63 -1.73 -33.69
C ILE A 295 -14.15 -1.07 -32.38
N SER A 296 -14.07 0.26 -32.33
CA SER A 296 -13.73 1.02 -31.13
C SER A 296 -14.71 0.73 -30.00
N ARG A 297 -16.02 0.72 -30.28
CA ARG A 297 -17.04 0.34 -29.30
C ARG A 297 -16.83 -1.05 -28.71
N GLN A 298 -16.52 -2.03 -29.55
CA GLN A 298 -16.27 -3.40 -29.08
C GLN A 298 -15.04 -3.48 -28.18
N LYS A 299 -13.95 -2.78 -28.51
CA LYS A 299 -12.75 -2.70 -27.67
C LYS A 299 -13.06 -2.00 -26.34
N ALA A 300 -13.80 -0.90 -26.37
CA ALA A 300 -14.23 -0.17 -25.18
C ALA A 300 -15.12 -1.03 -24.28
N MET A 301 -16.04 -1.82 -24.85
CA MET A 301 -16.84 -2.78 -24.08
C MET A 301 -15.99 -3.88 -23.46
N LYS A 302 -14.92 -4.32 -24.11
CA LYS A 302 -13.96 -5.25 -23.49
C LYS A 302 -13.24 -4.60 -22.30
N ALA A 303 -12.83 -3.34 -22.41
CA ALA A 303 -12.24 -2.60 -21.28
C ALA A 303 -13.22 -2.49 -20.11
N PHE A 304 -14.49 -2.14 -20.39
CA PHE A 304 -15.56 -2.10 -19.40
C PHE A 304 -15.79 -3.46 -18.72
N MET A 305 -15.86 -4.54 -19.50
CA MET A 305 -16.01 -5.89 -18.95
C MET A 305 -14.86 -6.26 -18.01
N LEU A 306 -13.61 -5.98 -18.40
CA LEU A 306 -12.44 -6.22 -17.54
C LEU A 306 -12.52 -5.41 -16.25
N HIS A 307 -12.89 -4.13 -16.33
CA HIS A 307 -13.11 -3.27 -15.18
C HIS A 307 -14.21 -3.84 -14.26
N ARG A 308 -15.37 -4.19 -14.82
CA ARG A 308 -16.50 -4.72 -14.05
C ARG A 308 -16.20 -6.06 -13.38
N VAL A 309 -15.56 -6.98 -14.10
CA VAL A 309 -15.13 -8.27 -13.53
C VAL A 309 -14.13 -8.06 -12.40
N ASN A 310 -13.23 -7.08 -12.54
CA ASN A 310 -12.31 -6.74 -11.46
C ASN A 310 -13.04 -6.24 -10.21
N GLN A 311 -13.99 -5.31 -10.33
CA GLN A 311 -14.81 -4.82 -9.22
C GLN A 311 -15.54 -5.98 -8.50
N LEU A 312 -16.19 -6.87 -9.26
CA LEU A 312 -16.88 -8.02 -8.71
C LEU A 312 -15.94 -9.00 -8.00
N THR A 313 -14.72 -9.18 -8.52
CA THR A 313 -13.69 -10.03 -7.91
C THR A 313 -13.23 -9.46 -6.56
N ILE A 314 -13.00 -8.15 -6.49
CA ILE A 314 -12.63 -7.44 -5.26
C ILE A 314 -13.76 -7.53 -4.23
N SER A 315 -14.99 -7.24 -4.64
CA SER A 315 -16.17 -7.29 -3.76
C SER A 315 -16.38 -8.70 -3.19
N ARG A 316 -16.19 -9.75 -4.01
CA ARG A 316 -16.28 -11.15 -3.57
C ARG A 316 -15.18 -11.50 -2.57
N ALA A 317 -13.93 -11.06 -2.81
CA ALA A 317 -12.83 -11.31 -1.89
C ALA A 317 -13.04 -10.60 -0.54
N ALA A 318 -13.54 -9.38 -0.55
CA ALA A 318 -13.90 -8.62 0.64
C ALA A 318 -15.02 -9.30 1.43
N ALA A 319 -16.10 -9.72 0.77
CA ALA A 319 -17.24 -10.41 1.40
C ALA A 319 -16.83 -11.76 2.03
N ALA A 320 -15.83 -12.44 1.47
CA ALA A 320 -15.31 -13.70 1.99
C ALA A 320 -14.27 -13.49 3.12
N GLY A 321 -13.93 -12.26 3.52
CA GLY A 321 -12.90 -11.96 4.51
C GLY A 321 -11.47 -12.29 4.05
N ASN A 322 -11.26 -12.54 2.75
CA ASN A 322 -10.00 -13.02 2.18
C ASN A 322 -9.21 -11.94 1.40
N SER A 323 -9.52 -10.67 1.62
CA SER A 323 -8.92 -9.57 0.86
C SER A 323 -7.41 -9.46 1.03
N SER A 324 -6.87 -9.84 2.21
CA SER A 324 -5.43 -9.79 2.51
C SER A 324 -4.68 -11.11 2.30
N GLY A 325 -5.38 -12.18 1.94
CA GLY A 325 -4.79 -13.51 1.73
C GLY A 325 -4.25 -13.72 0.31
N PRO A 326 -3.84 -14.96 -0.04
CA PRO A 326 -3.38 -15.33 -1.39
C PRO A 326 -4.39 -14.98 -2.49
N ALA A 327 -5.69 -14.94 -2.20
CA ALA A 327 -6.74 -14.51 -3.14
C ALA A 327 -6.58 -13.05 -3.60
N GLY A 328 -5.94 -12.19 -2.79
CA GLY A 328 -5.57 -10.83 -3.18
C GLY A 328 -4.66 -10.75 -4.40
N SER A 329 -3.83 -11.79 -4.61
CA SER A 329 -3.00 -11.91 -5.82
C SER A 329 -3.83 -11.95 -7.10
N GLY A 330 -4.99 -12.62 -7.07
CA GLY A 330 -5.92 -12.66 -8.21
C GLY A 330 -6.54 -11.29 -8.51
N ALA A 331 -6.92 -10.56 -7.48
CA ALA A 331 -7.43 -9.19 -7.63
C ALA A 331 -6.37 -8.26 -8.24
N LYS A 332 -5.11 -8.34 -7.74
CA LYS A 332 -3.97 -7.56 -8.30
C LYS A 332 -3.76 -7.85 -9.77
N LEU A 333 -3.68 -9.11 -10.18
CA LEU A 333 -3.49 -9.48 -11.59
C LEU A 333 -4.60 -8.95 -12.50
N ARG A 334 -5.87 -9.04 -12.05
CA ARG A 334 -7.00 -8.51 -12.80
C ARG A 334 -7.00 -7.00 -12.88
N SER A 335 -6.66 -6.32 -11.79
CA SER A 335 -6.54 -4.86 -11.76
C SER A 335 -5.48 -4.38 -12.75
N VAL A 336 -4.32 -5.02 -12.78
CA VAL A 336 -3.23 -4.71 -13.72
C VAL A 336 -3.66 -4.94 -15.17
N LEU A 337 -4.33 -6.07 -15.45
CA LEU A 337 -4.83 -6.38 -16.78
C LEU A 337 -5.85 -5.33 -17.26
N ALA A 338 -6.83 -5.00 -16.42
CA ALA A 338 -7.85 -4.01 -16.75
C ALA A 338 -7.23 -2.61 -16.98
N PHE A 339 -6.33 -2.19 -16.09
CA PHE A 339 -5.64 -0.91 -16.19
C PHE A 339 -4.81 -0.81 -17.48
N LYS A 340 -3.93 -1.76 -17.74
CA LYS A 340 -3.07 -1.75 -18.93
C LYS A 340 -3.88 -1.81 -20.22
N PHE A 341 -4.93 -2.64 -20.25
CA PHE A 341 -5.79 -2.72 -21.44
C PHE A 341 -6.47 -1.38 -21.72
N ARG A 342 -7.01 -0.71 -20.70
CA ARG A 342 -7.60 0.63 -20.85
C ARG A 342 -6.57 1.66 -21.27
N ALA A 343 -5.43 1.73 -20.61
CA ALA A 343 -4.37 2.70 -20.90
C ALA A 343 -3.81 2.56 -22.31
N TYR A 344 -3.67 1.35 -22.85
CA TYR A 344 -3.25 1.15 -24.24
C TYR A 344 -4.37 1.46 -25.24
N LEU A 345 -5.61 1.09 -24.91
CA LEU A 345 -6.75 1.37 -25.75
C LEU A 345 -7.01 2.87 -25.88
N SER A 346 -6.83 3.67 -24.82
CA SER A 346 -6.98 5.12 -24.89
C SER A 346 -6.05 5.74 -25.95
N LYS A 347 -4.79 5.31 -26.03
CA LYS A 347 -3.84 5.77 -27.03
C LYS A 347 -4.24 5.39 -28.46
N GLU A 348 -4.80 4.18 -28.63
CA GLU A 348 -5.33 3.75 -29.92
C GLU A 348 -6.54 4.60 -30.36
N LEU A 349 -7.46 4.88 -29.42
CA LEU A 349 -8.68 5.66 -29.70
C LEU A 349 -8.37 7.13 -30.02
N PHE A 350 -7.41 7.72 -29.31
CA PHE A 350 -7.06 9.13 -29.46
C PHE A 350 -6.19 9.39 -30.71
N GLY A 351 -5.60 8.36 -31.30
CA GLY A 351 -4.77 8.50 -32.50
C GLY A 351 -3.61 9.48 -32.30
N ALA A 352 -3.54 10.53 -33.12
CA ALA A 352 -2.48 11.54 -33.04
C ALA A 352 -2.50 12.33 -31.72
N GLU A 353 -3.68 12.62 -31.15
CA GLU A 353 -3.82 13.29 -29.87
C GLU A 353 -3.21 12.46 -28.74
N GLY A 354 -3.30 11.13 -28.82
CA GLY A 354 -2.69 10.22 -27.86
C GLY A 354 -1.18 10.28 -27.76
N MET A 355 -0.49 10.99 -28.68
CA MET A 355 0.96 11.22 -28.62
C MET A 355 1.34 12.48 -27.84
N LEU A 356 0.37 13.32 -27.47
CA LEU A 356 0.61 14.56 -26.75
C LEU A 356 0.78 14.27 -25.24
N ILE A 357 1.66 15.05 -24.58
CA ILE A 357 1.96 14.93 -23.14
C ILE A 357 1.06 15.91 -22.37
N ASN A 358 -0.26 15.75 -22.43
CA ASN A 358 -1.16 16.79 -21.91
C ASN A 358 -2.19 16.31 -20.92
N ASP A 359 -2.34 15.01 -20.68
CA ASP A 359 -3.49 14.51 -19.97
C ASP A 359 -3.23 13.26 -19.12
N HIS A 360 -4.22 12.94 -18.32
CA HIS A 360 -4.27 11.79 -17.45
C HIS A 360 -4.00 10.46 -18.18
N GLU A 361 -4.54 10.28 -19.37
CA GLU A 361 -4.37 9.06 -20.17
C GLU A 361 -2.92 8.85 -20.63
N HIS A 362 -2.18 9.93 -20.85
CA HIS A 362 -0.75 9.84 -21.13
C HIS A 362 0.03 9.29 -19.93
N ILE A 363 -0.25 9.83 -18.74
CA ILE A 363 0.33 9.36 -17.48
C ILE A 363 -0.02 7.91 -17.24
N GLU A 364 -1.28 7.50 -17.43
CA GLU A 364 -1.71 6.10 -17.29
C GLU A 364 -0.95 5.17 -18.22
N PHE A 365 -0.76 5.56 -19.49
CA PHE A 365 -0.03 4.77 -20.47
C PHE A 365 1.42 4.53 -20.05
N LEU A 366 2.13 5.59 -19.63
CA LEU A 366 3.52 5.50 -19.18
C LEU A 366 3.66 4.78 -17.84
N THR A 367 2.66 4.86 -16.97
CA THR A 367 2.61 4.16 -15.69
C THR A 367 2.28 2.67 -15.86
N GLY A 368 1.57 2.30 -16.91
CA GLY A 368 1.04 0.96 -17.15
C GLY A 368 2.05 -0.20 -16.98
N PRO A 369 3.26 -0.15 -17.56
CA PRO A 369 4.27 -1.19 -17.39
C PRO A 369 4.66 -1.44 -15.94
N SER A 370 4.78 -0.38 -15.13
CA SER A 370 5.17 -0.47 -13.72
C SER A 370 4.15 -1.22 -12.87
N MET A 371 2.85 -1.23 -13.28
CA MET A 371 1.80 -1.93 -12.58
C MET A 371 1.99 -3.45 -12.57
N SER A 372 2.67 -4.01 -13.57
CA SER A 372 3.05 -5.44 -13.61
C SER A 372 4.18 -5.79 -12.65
N ILE A 373 4.91 -4.79 -12.12
CA ILE A 373 6.12 -4.97 -11.31
C ILE A 373 5.85 -4.66 -9.84
N ARG A 374 5.25 -3.49 -9.55
CA ARG A 374 5.01 -3.02 -8.19
C ARG A 374 4.02 -3.90 -7.41
N GLY A 375 4.19 -4.00 -6.09
CA GLY A 375 3.35 -4.85 -5.24
C GLY A 375 3.53 -6.35 -5.51
N GLY A 376 4.71 -6.75 -5.96
CA GLY A 376 5.05 -8.09 -6.45
C GLY A 376 4.70 -8.27 -7.93
N THR A 377 5.64 -8.82 -8.71
CA THR A 377 5.47 -8.99 -10.16
C THR A 377 4.29 -9.88 -10.50
N ASP A 378 3.78 -9.77 -11.74
CA ASP A 378 2.70 -10.64 -12.22
C ASP A 378 3.09 -12.13 -12.13
N GLU A 379 4.37 -12.47 -12.30
CA GLU A 379 4.91 -13.83 -12.17
C GLU A 379 4.84 -14.30 -10.72
N VAL A 380 5.31 -13.48 -9.76
CA VAL A 380 5.22 -13.79 -8.33
C VAL A 380 3.75 -13.98 -7.91
N GLN A 381 2.84 -13.14 -8.39
CA GLN A 381 1.42 -13.27 -8.06
C GLN A 381 0.82 -14.57 -8.65
N ARG A 382 1.23 -14.98 -9.85
CA ARG A 382 0.81 -16.28 -10.43
C ARG A 382 1.34 -17.44 -9.61
N ASN A 383 2.61 -17.41 -9.17
CA ASN A 383 3.17 -18.45 -8.31
C ASN A 383 2.39 -18.57 -6.98
N ILE A 384 2.07 -17.43 -6.35
CA ILE A 384 1.26 -17.42 -5.12
C ILE A 384 -0.12 -18.06 -5.36
N LEU A 385 -0.78 -17.75 -6.48
CA LEU A 385 -2.06 -18.37 -6.82
C LEU A 385 -1.92 -19.87 -7.07
N CYS A 386 -0.94 -20.28 -7.85
CA CYS A 386 -0.70 -21.68 -8.16
C CYS A 386 -0.44 -22.49 -6.89
N GLU A 387 0.49 -22.03 -6.05
CA GLU A 387 0.94 -22.76 -4.87
C GLU A 387 -0.08 -22.68 -3.71
N ARG A 388 -0.62 -21.49 -3.43
CA ARG A 388 -1.40 -21.21 -2.21
C ARG A 388 -2.90 -21.29 -2.38
N VAL A 389 -3.42 -21.10 -3.61
CA VAL A 389 -4.86 -21.13 -3.90
C VAL A 389 -5.24 -22.43 -4.62
N LEU A 390 -4.47 -22.83 -5.61
CA LEU A 390 -4.75 -24.03 -6.40
C LEU A 390 -4.10 -25.30 -5.84
N GLY A 391 -3.16 -25.17 -4.88
CA GLY A 391 -2.47 -26.32 -4.27
C GLY A 391 -1.53 -27.05 -5.22
N LEU A 392 -1.04 -26.38 -6.27
CA LEU A 392 -0.07 -26.98 -7.19
C LEU A 392 1.29 -27.12 -6.51
N PRO A 393 2.14 -28.05 -6.96
CA PRO A 393 3.49 -28.23 -6.43
C PRO A 393 4.30 -26.92 -6.51
N THR A 394 5.09 -26.68 -5.46
CA THR A 394 6.05 -25.58 -5.47
C THR A 394 7.20 -25.87 -6.40
N GLU A 395 7.70 -24.83 -7.07
CA GLU A 395 8.91 -24.95 -7.88
C GLU A 395 10.12 -25.35 -7.01
N HIS A 396 11.02 -26.14 -7.58
CA HIS A 396 12.26 -26.53 -6.90
C HIS A 396 13.12 -25.26 -6.68
N ARG A 397 13.50 -25.03 -5.44
CA ARG A 397 14.31 -23.88 -5.04
C ARG A 397 15.65 -24.36 -4.52
N VAL A 398 16.72 -24.08 -5.26
CA VAL A 398 18.09 -24.43 -4.89
C VAL A 398 18.62 -23.62 -3.69
N ASP A 399 17.94 -22.53 -3.34
CA ASP A 399 18.33 -21.58 -2.30
C ASP A 399 17.58 -21.79 -0.96
N LYS A 400 16.87 -22.90 -0.81
CA LYS A 400 16.19 -23.24 0.44
C LYS A 400 17.12 -23.77 1.52
N GLU A 401 18.21 -24.42 1.10
CA GLU A 401 19.17 -25.07 1.98
C GLU A 401 20.45 -24.24 2.04
N GLY A 402 21.11 -24.26 3.18
CA GLY A 402 22.33 -23.49 3.42
C GLY A 402 22.09 -22.12 4.05
N THR A 403 23.20 -21.55 4.52
CA THR A 403 23.20 -20.21 5.11
C THR A 403 23.22 -19.15 4.00
N TYR A 404 22.80 -17.93 4.33
CA TYR A 404 22.88 -16.81 3.38
C TYR A 404 24.33 -16.60 2.89
N ARG A 405 25.31 -16.74 3.80
CA ARG A 405 26.74 -16.61 3.46
C ARG A 405 27.24 -17.68 2.48
N GLU A 406 26.73 -18.91 2.59
CA GLU A 406 27.07 -19.99 1.65
C GLU A 406 26.46 -19.74 0.27
N LEU A 407 25.21 -19.24 0.22
CA LEU A 407 24.55 -18.88 -1.03
C LEU A 407 25.30 -17.77 -1.79
N LEU A 408 25.89 -16.80 -1.08
CA LEU A 408 26.74 -15.77 -1.71
C LEU A 408 28.02 -16.30 -2.32
N LYS A 409 28.60 -17.37 -1.76
CA LYS A 409 29.86 -18.01 -2.29
C LYS A 409 29.61 -18.84 -3.54
N GLY A 410 28.38 -19.28 -3.78
CA GLY A 410 27.98 -20.04 -4.96
C GLY A 410 27.62 -19.18 -6.18
N LYS A 411 27.64 -17.85 -6.02
CA LYS A 411 27.55 -16.88 -7.11
C LYS A 411 28.92 -16.43 -7.54
#